data_0ddfa83f9c3aed7391301b978578cf90
#
_entry.id   0ddfa83f9c3aed7391301b978578cf90
#
_cell.length_a   1.000
_cell.length_b   1.000
_cell.length_c   1.000
_cell.angle_alpha   90.00
_cell.angle_beta   90.00
_cell.angle_gamma   90.00
#
_symmetry.space_group_name_H-M   'P 1'
#
loop_
_entity.id
_entity.type
_entity.pdbx_description
1 polymer ?
#
loop_
_entity_poly.entity_id
_entity_poly.type
_entity_poly.pdbx_seq_one_letter_code
_entity_poly.pdbx_strand_id
1 'polypeptide(L)'
;MAKTVLLIEDEPNIIEAVQYILSRDGWQVKTHANGHDANAVIKTSLPDLIILDVMLPGKSGYDILREIRLTPECLEIPVLMLTARGQTKDRQMAEALGESRFMTKPFSNQEMLDAVRELAGA
;
A
#
# COMPACT_ATOMS: atom_id res chain seq x y z
N MET A 1 -9.97 18.50 4.76
CA MET A 1 -8.61 18.03 5.09
C MET A 1 -8.15 17.01 4.09
N ALA A 2 -6.87 17.02 3.77
CA ALA A 2 -6.32 16.04 2.85
C ALA A 2 -6.28 14.66 3.50
N LYS A 3 -6.63 13.63 2.73
CA LYS A 3 -6.48 12.26 3.19
C LYS A 3 -5.04 11.83 3.07
N THR A 4 -4.62 10.92 3.92
CA THR A 4 -3.26 10.44 4.00
C THR A 4 -3.12 9.04 3.42
N VAL A 5 -2.14 8.88 2.56
CA VAL A 5 -1.74 7.58 2.01
C VAL A 5 -0.36 7.26 2.57
N LEU A 6 -0.21 6.08 3.15
CA LEU A 6 1.10 5.59 3.58
C LEU A 6 1.60 4.60 2.53
N LEU A 7 2.70 4.96 1.89
CA LEU A 7 3.34 4.13 0.87
C LEU A 7 4.52 3.40 1.48
N ILE A 8 4.44 2.07 1.51
CA ILE A 8 5.52 1.22 2.03
C ILE A 8 6.17 0.55 0.84
N GLU A 9 7.30 1.10 0.42
CA GLU A 9 7.99 0.75 -0.81
C GLU A 9 9.45 1.17 -0.70
N ASP A 10 10.38 0.38 -1.22
CA ASP A 10 11.80 0.70 -1.15
C ASP A 10 12.42 1.12 -2.49
N GLU A 11 11.71 0.97 -3.60
CA GLU A 11 12.22 1.38 -4.91
C GLU A 11 12.02 2.88 -5.13
N PRO A 12 13.12 3.67 -5.27
CA PRO A 12 12.98 5.11 -5.41
C PRO A 12 12.10 5.55 -6.58
N ASN A 13 12.18 4.86 -7.71
CA ASN A 13 11.38 5.20 -8.89
C ASN A 13 9.88 5.07 -8.63
N ILE A 14 9.50 4.03 -7.91
CA ILE A 14 8.08 3.80 -7.57
C ILE A 14 7.61 4.85 -6.57
N ILE A 15 8.42 5.11 -5.54
CA ILE A 15 8.11 6.13 -4.54
C ILE A 15 7.87 7.47 -5.20
N GLU A 16 8.78 7.87 -6.07
CA GLU A 16 8.69 9.16 -6.77
C GLU A 16 7.44 9.25 -7.63
N ALA A 17 7.15 8.18 -8.38
CA ALA A 17 5.98 8.14 -9.26
C ALA A 17 4.67 8.25 -8.45
N VAL A 18 4.54 7.48 -7.38
CA VAL A 18 3.33 7.50 -6.56
C VAL A 18 3.15 8.85 -5.87
N GLN A 19 4.23 9.41 -5.33
CA GLN A 19 4.18 10.73 -4.70
C GLN A 19 3.73 11.79 -5.70
N TYR A 20 4.26 11.76 -6.91
CA TYR A 20 3.89 12.71 -7.96
C TYR A 20 2.40 12.62 -8.31
N ILE A 21 1.94 11.39 -8.57
CA ILE A 21 0.55 11.14 -8.99
C ILE A 21 -0.43 11.59 -7.90
N LEU A 22 -0.20 11.16 -6.68
CA LEU A 22 -1.18 11.36 -5.61
C LEU A 22 -1.12 12.77 -5.02
N SER A 23 0.06 13.36 -4.92
CA SER A 23 0.18 14.73 -4.42
C SER A 23 -0.56 15.71 -5.33
N ARG A 24 -0.51 15.49 -6.63
CA ARG A 24 -1.25 16.33 -7.58
C ARG A 24 -2.75 16.17 -7.46
N ASP A 25 -3.21 15.05 -6.93
CA ASP A 25 -4.64 14.79 -6.71
C ASP A 25 -5.09 15.21 -5.31
N GLY A 26 -4.24 15.87 -4.55
CA GLY A 26 -4.59 16.40 -3.24
C GLY A 26 -4.33 15.46 -2.06
N TRP A 27 -3.71 14.32 -2.28
CA TRP A 27 -3.39 13.39 -1.20
C TRP A 27 -2.11 13.78 -0.48
N GLN A 28 -2.08 13.54 0.81
CA GLN A 28 -0.84 13.66 1.58
C GLN A 28 -0.18 12.29 1.58
N VAL A 29 1.00 12.18 0.97
CA VAL A 29 1.71 10.91 0.85
C VAL A 29 2.85 10.85 1.84
N LYS A 30 2.83 9.84 2.71
CA LYS A 30 3.93 9.54 3.61
C LYS A 30 4.58 8.25 3.11
N THR A 31 5.88 8.14 3.24
CA THR A 31 6.61 6.97 2.73
C THR A 31 7.38 6.27 3.82
N HIS A 32 7.56 4.97 3.65
CA HIS A 32 8.36 4.15 4.53
C HIS A 32 9.00 3.05 3.69
N ALA A 33 10.30 2.86 3.81
CA ALA A 33 11.05 2.01 2.89
C ALA A 33 11.42 0.63 3.44
N ASN A 34 11.08 0.33 4.67
CA ASN A 34 11.52 -0.89 5.34
C ASN A 34 10.33 -1.62 5.97
N GLY A 35 10.23 -2.94 5.74
CA GLY A 35 9.15 -3.73 6.31
C GLY A 35 9.33 -4.07 7.79
N HIS A 36 10.54 -3.96 8.29
CA HIS A 36 10.85 -4.39 9.66
C HIS A 36 10.01 -3.69 10.73
N ASP A 37 9.84 -2.39 10.61
CA ASP A 37 9.06 -1.60 11.56
C ASP A 37 7.80 -0.99 10.95
N ALA A 38 7.37 -1.50 9.80
CA ALA A 38 6.22 -0.95 9.07
C ALA A 38 4.94 -0.98 9.89
N ASN A 39 4.70 -2.06 10.62
CA ASN A 39 3.47 -2.17 11.41
C ASN A 39 3.41 -1.14 12.53
N ALA A 40 4.55 -0.81 13.14
CA ALA A 40 4.60 0.25 14.14
C ALA A 40 4.26 1.60 13.52
N VAL A 41 4.78 1.87 12.32
CA VAL A 41 4.49 3.12 11.59
C VAL A 41 3.00 3.21 11.23
N ILE A 42 2.42 2.13 10.75
CA ILE A 42 0.99 2.06 10.41
C ILE A 42 0.13 2.35 11.64
N LYS A 43 0.44 1.70 12.74
CA LYS A 43 -0.33 1.83 13.97
C LYS A 43 -0.26 3.24 14.54
N THR A 44 0.89 3.90 14.40
CA THR A 44 1.08 5.26 14.87
C THR A 44 0.39 6.29 13.97
N SER A 45 0.51 6.12 12.65
CA SER A 45 0.01 7.11 11.69
C SER A 45 -1.47 6.94 11.33
N LEU A 46 -2.00 5.73 11.40
CA LEU A 46 -3.39 5.40 11.03
C LEU A 46 -3.82 6.09 9.72
N PRO A 47 -3.18 5.74 8.60
CA PRO A 47 -3.48 6.39 7.32
C PRO A 47 -4.87 6.01 6.79
N ASP A 48 -5.36 6.76 5.81
CA ASP A 48 -6.63 6.45 5.15
C ASP A 48 -6.50 5.31 4.15
N LEU A 49 -5.28 5.09 3.65
CA LEU A 49 -4.97 4.01 2.71
C LEU A 49 -3.52 3.60 2.87
N ILE A 50 -3.25 2.31 2.75
CA ILE A 50 -1.89 1.78 2.72
C ILE A 50 -1.62 1.23 1.33
N ILE A 51 -0.53 1.67 0.71
CA ILE A 51 -0.02 1.07 -0.52
C ILE A 51 1.22 0.28 -0.10
N LEU A 52 1.20 -1.02 -0.34
CA LEU A 52 2.16 -1.94 0.27
C LEU A 52 2.81 -2.82 -0.79
N ASP A 53 4.13 -2.71 -0.92
CA ASP A 53 4.90 -3.58 -1.81
C ASP A 53 5.04 -4.96 -1.18
N VAL A 54 4.95 -6.00 -2.00
CA VAL A 54 5.14 -7.38 -1.55
C VAL A 54 6.60 -7.64 -1.18
N MET A 55 7.52 -7.12 -1.99
CA MET A 55 8.96 -7.39 -1.85
C MET A 55 9.68 -6.26 -1.14
N LEU A 56 9.70 -6.32 0.19
CA LEU A 56 10.35 -5.31 1.02
C LEU A 56 11.55 -5.88 1.75
N PRO A 57 12.57 -5.06 2.03
CA PRO A 57 13.64 -5.51 2.92
C PRO A 57 13.11 -5.67 4.34
N GLY A 58 13.61 -6.65 5.04
CA GLY A 58 13.30 -6.90 6.45
C GLY A 58 12.07 -7.75 6.70
N LYS A 59 10.97 -7.48 6.01
CA LYS A 59 9.72 -8.18 6.25
C LYS A 59 8.85 -8.08 5.00
N SER A 60 8.27 -9.20 4.57
CA SER A 60 7.46 -9.20 3.35
C SER A 60 6.16 -8.42 3.53
N GLY A 61 5.62 -7.92 2.41
CA GLY A 61 4.33 -7.24 2.43
C GLY A 61 3.20 -8.14 2.90
N TYR A 62 3.29 -9.44 2.66
CA TYR A 62 2.28 -10.40 3.12
C TYR A 62 2.25 -10.49 4.64
N ASP A 63 3.42 -10.53 5.26
CA ASP A 63 3.51 -10.57 6.72
C ASP A 63 2.96 -9.29 7.34
N ILE A 64 3.25 -8.16 6.71
CA ILE A 64 2.73 -6.87 7.16
C ILE A 64 1.20 -6.85 7.05
N LEU A 65 0.66 -7.30 5.93
CA LEU A 65 -0.78 -7.36 5.72
C LEU A 65 -1.47 -8.26 6.75
N ARG A 66 -0.88 -9.42 7.02
CA ARG A 66 -1.41 -10.33 8.04
C ARG A 66 -1.53 -9.64 9.39
N GLU A 67 -0.48 -8.93 9.79
CA GLU A 67 -0.48 -8.22 11.07
C GLU A 67 -1.48 -7.08 11.10
N ILE A 68 -1.65 -6.36 9.98
CA ILE A 68 -2.67 -5.30 9.87
C ILE A 68 -4.05 -5.89 10.17
N ARG A 69 -4.35 -7.06 9.61
CA ARG A 69 -5.66 -7.69 9.78
C ARG A 69 -5.86 -8.30 11.16
N LEU A 70 -4.79 -8.41 11.96
CA LEU A 70 -4.86 -8.85 13.35
C LEU A 70 -4.86 -7.68 14.34
N THR A 71 -4.73 -6.46 13.86
CA THR A 71 -4.65 -5.27 14.69
C THR A 71 -5.99 -4.53 14.64
N PRO A 72 -6.76 -4.49 15.74
CA PRO A 72 -8.11 -3.90 15.71
C PRO A 72 -8.17 -2.47 15.18
N GLU A 73 -7.20 -1.63 15.51
CA GLU A 73 -7.17 -0.24 15.06
C GLU A 73 -7.00 -0.10 13.55
N CYS A 74 -6.53 -1.16 12.89
CA CYS A 74 -6.18 -1.12 11.47
C CYS A 74 -7.12 -1.96 10.58
N LEU A 75 -8.12 -2.61 11.16
CA LEU A 75 -9.00 -3.54 10.42
C LEU A 75 -9.72 -2.89 9.25
N GLU A 76 -10.07 -1.62 9.37
CA GLU A 76 -10.84 -0.92 8.34
C GLU A 76 -9.98 -0.18 7.31
N ILE A 77 -8.67 -0.17 7.51
CA ILE A 77 -7.79 0.55 6.58
C ILE A 77 -7.67 -0.24 5.29
N PRO A 78 -8.06 0.33 4.15
CA PRO A 78 -7.89 -0.36 2.87
C PRO A 78 -6.41 -0.50 2.51
N VAL A 79 -6.07 -1.63 1.89
CA VAL A 79 -4.68 -1.93 1.51
C VAL A 79 -4.62 -2.24 0.03
N LEU A 80 -3.78 -1.52 -0.69
CA LEU A 80 -3.46 -1.77 -2.09
C LEU A 80 -2.10 -2.46 -2.13
N MET A 81 -2.08 -3.73 -2.57
CA MET A 81 -0.85 -4.49 -2.69
C MET A 81 -0.21 -4.26 -4.05
N LEU A 82 1.10 -4.00 -4.07
CA LEU A 82 1.86 -3.88 -5.31
C LEU A 82 2.76 -5.10 -5.47
N THR A 83 2.77 -5.68 -6.65
CA THR A 83 3.59 -6.87 -6.91
C THR A 83 4.17 -6.85 -8.32
N ALA A 84 5.14 -7.71 -8.56
CA ALA A 84 5.72 -7.88 -9.89
C ALA A 84 4.74 -8.65 -10.79
N ARG A 85 4.87 -8.41 -12.10
CA ARG A 85 4.04 -9.08 -13.10
C ARG A 85 4.21 -10.59 -13.01
N GLY A 86 3.12 -11.32 -13.22
CA GLY A 86 3.15 -12.78 -13.34
C GLY A 86 3.09 -13.54 -12.03
N GLN A 87 2.84 -12.86 -10.94
CA GLN A 87 2.81 -13.47 -9.60
C GLN A 87 1.41 -13.93 -9.22
N THR A 88 0.89 -14.95 -9.91
CA THR A 88 -0.46 -15.47 -9.64
C THR A 88 -0.61 -16.01 -8.22
N LYS A 89 0.42 -16.71 -7.73
CA LYS A 89 0.43 -17.23 -6.36
C LYS A 89 0.33 -16.08 -5.34
N ASP A 90 1.02 -14.99 -5.62
CA ASP A 90 1.03 -13.83 -4.74
C ASP A 90 -0.36 -13.22 -4.65
N ARG A 91 -1.07 -13.18 -5.77
CA ARG A 91 -2.43 -12.64 -5.79
C ARG A 91 -3.37 -13.48 -4.93
N GLN A 92 -3.30 -14.81 -5.06
CA GLN A 92 -4.12 -15.71 -4.28
C GLN A 92 -3.81 -15.58 -2.79
N MET A 93 -2.54 -15.45 -2.44
CA MET A 93 -2.13 -15.27 -1.06
C MET A 93 -2.64 -13.95 -0.49
N ALA A 94 -2.55 -12.87 -1.27
CA ALA A 94 -3.03 -11.56 -0.82
C ALA A 94 -4.54 -11.58 -0.58
N GLU A 95 -5.29 -12.19 -1.48
CA GLU A 95 -6.74 -12.33 -1.32
C GLU A 95 -7.08 -13.10 -0.04
N ALA A 96 -6.35 -14.18 0.23
CA ALA A 96 -6.55 -14.98 1.44
C ALA A 96 -6.23 -14.19 2.71
N LEU A 97 -5.34 -13.21 2.63
CA LEU A 97 -4.95 -12.39 3.76
C LEU A 97 -5.81 -11.12 3.91
N GLY A 98 -6.80 -10.94 3.01
CA GLY A 98 -7.74 -9.84 3.15
C GLY A 98 -7.25 -8.50 2.62
N GLU A 99 -6.50 -8.51 1.50
CA GLU A 99 -6.16 -7.26 0.83
C GLU A 99 -7.42 -6.62 0.24
N SER A 100 -7.40 -5.30 0.09
CA SER A 100 -8.53 -4.58 -0.50
C SER A 100 -8.45 -4.56 -2.02
N ARG A 101 -7.24 -4.50 -2.55
CA ARG A 101 -7.00 -4.51 -3.98
C ARG A 101 -5.56 -4.90 -4.26
N PHE A 102 -5.34 -5.44 -5.46
CA PHE A 102 -4.05 -5.93 -5.90
C PHE A 102 -3.69 -5.27 -7.22
N MET A 103 -2.44 -4.81 -7.37
CA MET A 103 -1.98 -4.15 -8.58
C MET A 103 -0.60 -4.64 -8.97
N THR A 104 -0.38 -4.90 -10.27
CA THR A 104 0.92 -5.35 -10.75
C THR A 104 1.77 -4.17 -11.21
N LYS A 105 3.07 -4.27 -11.01
CA LYS A 105 4.04 -3.32 -11.57
C LYS A 105 4.49 -3.83 -12.94
N PRO A 106 4.69 -2.98 -13.90
CA PRO A 106 4.45 -1.55 -13.87
C PRO A 106 2.96 -1.21 -13.99
N PHE A 107 2.58 -0.07 -13.45
CA PHE A 107 1.22 0.44 -13.53
C PHE A 107 1.24 1.80 -14.20
N SER A 108 0.10 2.21 -14.79
CA SER A 108 -0.03 3.55 -15.34
C SER A 108 -0.43 4.53 -14.25
N ASN A 109 -0.23 5.83 -14.52
CA ASN A 109 -0.67 6.87 -13.61
C ASN A 109 -2.17 6.77 -13.35
N GLN A 110 -2.94 6.51 -14.40
CA GLN A 110 -4.39 6.43 -14.30
C GLN A 110 -4.84 5.22 -13.49
N GLU A 111 -4.19 4.08 -13.65
CA GLU A 111 -4.51 2.89 -12.86
C GLU A 111 -4.30 3.14 -11.37
N MET A 112 -3.18 3.77 -11.03
CA MET A 112 -2.86 4.08 -9.63
C MET A 112 -3.90 5.05 -9.06
N LEU A 113 -4.19 6.11 -9.79
CA LEU A 113 -5.13 7.12 -9.34
C LEU A 113 -6.54 6.56 -9.15
N ASP A 114 -7.00 5.76 -10.12
CA ASP A 114 -8.31 5.12 -10.04
C ASP A 114 -8.41 4.19 -8.84
N ALA A 115 -7.39 3.38 -8.60
CA ALA A 115 -7.38 2.45 -7.47
C ALA A 115 -7.43 3.19 -6.13
N VAL A 116 -6.66 4.24 -5.99
CA VAL A 116 -6.63 5.03 -4.75
C VAL A 116 -7.99 5.71 -4.52
N ARG A 117 -8.56 6.28 -5.56
CA ARG A 117 -9.87 6.92 -5.46
C ARG A 117 -10.97 5.94 -5.09
N GLU A 118 -10.95 4.76 -5.67
CA GLU A 118 -11.94 3.71 -5.34
C GLU A 118 -11.83 3.25 -3.90
N LEU A 119 -10.61 3.10 -3.40
CA LEU A 119 -10.39 2.55 -2.06
C LEU A 119 -10.58 3.58 -0.95
N ALA A 120 -10.19 4.80 -1.16
CA ALA A 120 -10.17 5.80 -0.11
C ALA A 120 -10.70 7.17 -0.50
N GLY A 121 -11.04 7.37 -1.77
CA GLY A 121 -11.37 8.68 -2.29
C GLY A 121 -12.80 9.13 -2.05
N ALA A 122 -13.68 8.20 -1.93
CA ALA A 122 -15.13 8.50 -1.81
C ALA A 122 -15.59 9.55 -2.81
#